data_da1591bd9498401b36559417e8eb846a
#
_entry.id   da1591bd9498401b36559417e8eb846a
#
_cell.length_a   1.000
_cell.length_b   1.000
_cell.length_c   1.000
_cell.angle_alpha   90.00
_cell.angle_beta   90.00
_cell.angle_gamma   90.00
#
_symmetry.space_group_name_H-M   'P 1'
#
loop_
_entity.id
_entity.type
_entity.pdbx_description
1 polymer ?
#
loop_
_entity_poly.entity_id
_entity_poly.type
_entity_poly.pdbx_seq_one_letter_code
_entity_poly.pdbx_strand_id
1 'polypeptide(L)'
;MRFTQLVVMGLGFAGFSSTALAADADLIERGKYLTDAADCVACHTTSGGKPFAGGVEFKLPFGSLYSPNITPDEETGIGSWSDEDFVSALHSGVGKDGKHYYPAF
;
A
#
# COMPACT_ATOMS: atom_id res chain seq x y z
N MET A 1 -10.06 -49.03 -49.80
CA MET A 1 -10.67 -48.57 -48.55
C MET A 1 -9.64 -47.74 -47.83
N ARG A 2 -9.84 -46.42 -47.73
CA ARG A 2 -8.95 -45.49 -47.01
C ARG A 2 -9.60 -45.17 -45.69
N PHE A 3 -8.96 -45.56 -44.56
CA PHE A 3 -9.38 -45.16 -43.23
C PHE A 3 -8.80 -43.80 -42.92
N THR A 4 -9.69 -42.80 -42.77
CA THR A 4 -9.35 -41.47 -42.34
C THR A 4 -9.31 -41.45 -40.80
N GLN A 5 -8.13 -41.27 -40.20
CA GLN A 5 -8.00 -41.08 -38.77
C GLN A 5 -8.39 -39.63 -38.41
N LEU A 6 -9.40 -39.48 -37.57
CA LEU A 6 -9.78 -38.22 -36.94
C LEU A 6 -8.82 -37.97 -35.75
N VAL A 7 -7.98 -36.94 -35.86
CA VAL A 7 -7.18 -36.42 -34.76
C VAL A 7 -8.07 -35.49 -33.96
N VAL A 8 -8.45 -35.90 -32.74
CA VAL A 8 -9.14 -35.06 -31.77
C VAL A 8 -8.06 -34.22 -31.06
N MET A 9 -7.95 -32.93 -31.41
CA MET A 9 -7.18 -31.97 -30.68
C MET A 9 -7.90 -31.63 -29.36
N GLY A 10 -7.39 -32.16 -28.24
CA GLY A 10 -7.86 -31.76 -26.93
C GLY A 10 -7.38 -30.33 -26.59
N LEU A 11 -8.30 -29.37 -26.48
CA LEU A 11 -8.04 -28.08 -25.89
C LEU A 11 -7.79 -28.27 -24.39
N GLY A 12 -6.52 -28.17 -23.98
CA GLY A 12 -6.14 -28.05 -22.57
C GLY A 12 -6.59 -26.69 -22.03
N PHE A 13 -7.63 -26.66 -21.22
CA PHE A 13 -7.96 -25.52 -20.39
C PHE A 13 -6.86 -25.34 -19.35
N ALA A 14 -6.01 -24.33 -19.53
CA ALA A 14 -5.10 -23.87 -18.49
C ALA A 14 -5.93 -23.24 -17.37
N GLY A 15 -6.11 -23.95 -16.26
CA GLY A 15 -6.73 -23.43 -15.06
C GLY A 15 -5.90 -22.29 -14.51
N PHE A 16 -6.36 -21.07 -14.63
CA PHE A 16 -5.77 -19.91 -13.95
C PHE A 16 -5.96 -20.10 -12.44
N SER A 17 -4.84 -20.19 -11.74
CA SER A 17 -4.81 -20.40 -10.29
C SER A 17 -5.42 -19.19 -9.56
N SER A 18 -6.61 -19.37 -9.00
CA SER A 18 -7.31 -18.39 -8.15
C SER A 18 -6.61 -18.12 -6.80
N THR A 19 -5.49 -18.79 -6.52
CA THR A 19 -4.77 -18.74 -5.23
C THR A 19 -4.02 -17.43 -5.00
N ALA A 20 -3.51 -16.79 -6.07
CA ALA A 20 -2.77 -15.54 -5.93
C ALA A 20 -3.66 -14.37 -5.48
N LEU A 21 -4.87 -14.26 -6.04
CA LEU A 21 -5.82 -13.19 -5.68
C LEU A 21 -6.32 -13.30 -4.23
N ALA A 22 -6.48 -14.52 -3.70
CA ALA A 22 -6.88 -14.73 -2.31
C ALA A 22 -5.75 -14.37 -1.34
N ALA A 23 -4.49 -14.69 -1.67
CA ALA A 23 -3.33 -14.32 -0.85
C ALA A 23 -3.15 -12.79 -0.78
N ASP A 24 -3.36 -12.07 -1.87
CA ASP A 24 -3.30 -10.60 -1.90
C ASP A 24 -4.43 -9.99 -1.07
N ALA A 25 -5.64 -10.53 -1.12
CA ALA A 25 -6.77 -10.07 -0.32
C ALA A 25 -6.52 -10.24 1.19
N ASP A 26 -5.97 -11.37 1.62
CA ASP A 26 -5.62 -11.63 3.01
C ASP A 26 -4.52 -10.66 3.52
N LEU A 27 -3.53 -10.35 2.69
CA LEU A 27 -2.49 -9.37 3.02
C LEU A 27 -3.04 -7.96 3.15
N ILE A 28 -3.97 -7.55 2.30
CA ILE A 28 -4.64 -6.25 2.38
C ILE A 28 -5.47 -6.14 3.65
N GLU A 29 -6.26 -7.16 3.99
CA GLU A 29 -7.06 -7.19 5.22
C GLU A 29 -6.16 -7.12 6.46
N ARG A 30 -5.06 -7.86 6.47
CA ARG A 30 -4.08 -7.81 7.55
C ARG A 30 -3.41 -6.44 7.66
N GLY A 31 -3.03 -5.84 6.54
CA GLY A 31 -2.47 -4.48 6.49
C GLY A 31 -3.46 -3.45 7.02
N LYS A 32 -4.72 -3.55 6.64
CA LYS A 32 -5.80 -2.71 7.17
C LYS A 32 -5.93 -2.84 8.69
N TYR A 33 -5.97 -4.06 9.21
CA TYR A 33 -6.02 -4.31 10.65
C TYR A 33 -4.84 -3.66 11.39
N LEU A 34 -3.63 -3.80 10.87
CA LEU A 34 -2.43 -3.20 11.48
C LEU A 34 -2.46 -1.68 11.43
N THR A 35 -2.94 -1.10 10.34
CA THR A 35 -3.11 0.35 10.18
C THR A 35 -4.14 0.91 11.16
N ASP A 36 -5.24 0.20 11.34
CA ASP A 36 -6.28 0.56 12.32
C ASP A 36 -5.74 0.42 13.77
N ALA A 37 -5.02 -0.66 14.06
CA ALA A 37 -4.43 -0.91 15.38
C ALA A 37 -3.33 0.12 15.75
N ALA A 38 -2.60 0.62 14.77
CA ALA A 38 -1.58 1.66 14.94
C ALA A 38 -2.16 3.08 14.95
N ASP A 39 -3.47 3.23 14.75
CA ASP A 39 -4.20 4.52 14.71
C ASP A 39 -3.60 5.55 13.74
N CYS A 40 -3.13 5.08 12.59
CA CYS A 40 -2.52 5.96 11.57
C CYS A 40 -3.49 7.05 11.11
N VAL A 41 -4.79 6.79 11.14
CA VAL A 41 -5.86 7.72 10.74
C VAL A 41 -5.87 8.98 11.58
N ALA A 42 -5.56 8.91 12.87
CA ALA A 42 -5.60 10.05 13.79
C ALA A 42 -4.62 11.17 13.39
N CYS A 43 -3.44 10.80 12.91
CA CYS A 43 -2.43 11.75 12.47
C CYS A 43 -2.47 12.05 10.97
N HIS A 44 -3.02 11.14 10.16
CA HIS A 44 -2.98 11.27 8.70
C HIS A 44 -4.32 11.62 8.05
N THR A 45 -5.31 12.06 8.85
CA THR A 45 -6.62 12.49 8.33
C THR A 45 -7.07 13.77 9.02
N THR A 46 -7.22 14.85 8.28
CA THR A 46 -7.83 16.09 8.80
C THR A 46 -9.33 15.92 8.99
N SER A 47 -9.91 16.69 9.91
CA SER A 47 -11.36 16.69 10.12
C SER A 47 -12.10 17.04 8.83
N GLY A 48 -12.98 16.13 8.37
CA GLY A 48 -13.70 16.26 7.10
C GLY A 48 -12.85 16.06 5.84
N GLY A 49 -11.57 15.74 5.98
CA GLY A 49 -10.67 15.47 4.87
C GLY A 49 -10.78 14.03 4.33
N LYS A 50 -10.05 13.80 3.24
CA LYS A 50 -9.93 12.44 2.67
C LYS A 50 -9.09 11.57 3.61
N PRO A 51 -9.53 10.34 3.93
CA PRO A 51 -8.79 9.43 4.79
C PRO A 51 -7.33 9.24 4.31
N PHE A 52 -6.40 9.32 5.25
CA PHE A 52 -4.96 9.15 5.03
C PHE A 52 -4.28 10.16 4.09
N ALA A 53 -4.98 11.23 3.68
CA ALA A 53 -4.40 12.25 2.81
C ALA A 53 -3.46 13.24 3.55
N GLY A 54 -3.30 13.08 4.85
CA GLY A 54 -2.42 13.94 5.66
C GLY A 54 -2.99 15.33 5.89
N GLY A 55 -2.09 16.28 6.15
CA GLY A 55 -2.44 17.69 6.34
C GLY A 55 -2.83 18.06 7.79
N VAL A 56 -2.71 17.14 8.74
CA VAL A 56 -2.91 17.46 10.16
C VAL A 56 -1.74 18.32 10.64
N GLU A 57 -2.04 19.48 11.24
CA GLU A 57 -1.05 20.41 11.74
C GLU A 57 -0.58 20.03 13.16
N PHE A 58 0.72 19.92 13.33
CA PHE A 58 1.39 19.80 14.62
C PHE A 58 2.16 21.07 14.92
N LYS A 59 1.68 21.85 15.87
CA LYS A 59 2.33 23.10 16.31
C LYS A 59 3.50 22.81 17.23
N LEU A 60 4.68 23.31 16.86
CA LEU A 60 5.93 23.19 17.60
C LEU A 60 6.43 24.58 17.98
N PRO A 61 7.31 24.72 18.99
CA PRO A 61 7.86 26.02 19.39
C PRO A 61 8.59 26.79 18.27
N PHE A 62 9.05 26.07 17.25
CA PHE A 62 9.83 26.62 16.14
C PHE A 62 9.04 26.65 14.79
N GLY A 63 7.76 26.29 14.79
CA GLY A 63 6.92 26.27 13.59
C GLY A 63 5.89 25.15 13.60
N SER A 64 5.26 24.91 12.45
CA SER A 64 4.28 23.83 12.28
C SER A 64 4.82 22.75 11.37
N LEU A 65 4.55 21.49 11.73
CA LEU A 65 4.67 20.33 10.86
C LEU A 65 3.29 19.91 10.39
N TYR A 66 3.25 19.32 9.21
CA TYR A 66 2.03 18.73 8.65
C TYR A 66 2.27 17.26 8.34
N SER A 67 1.30 16.41 8.69
CA SER A 67 1.39 15.00 8.35
C SER A 67 1.34 14.80 6.83
N PRO A 68 2.17 13.91 6.28
CA PRO A 68 2.18 13.65 4.85
C PRO A 68 0.98 12.81 4.42
N ASN A 69 0.71 12.83 3.10
CA ASN A 69 -0.23 11.94 2.44
C ASN A 69 0.35 10.51 2.39
N ILE A 70 -0.32 9.56 3.02
CA ILE A 70 0.04 8.14 3.00
C ILE A 70 -0.96 7.27 2.22
N THR A 71 -1.74 7.88 1.33
CA THR A 71 -2.62 7.15 0.40
C THR A 71 -1.81 6.45 -0.70
N PRO A 72 -2.43 5.49 -1.43
CA PRO A 72 -1.83 4.84 -2.59
C PRO A 72 -1.64 5.76 -3.82
N ASP A 73 -1.83 7.06 -3.70
CA ASP A 73 -1.56 8.01 -4.77
C ASP A 73 -0.07 8.03 -5.12
N GLU A 74 0.27 7.91 -6.40
CA GLU A 74 1.66 7.80 -6.86
C GLU A 74 2.41 9.12 -6.87
N GLU A 75 1.69 10.24 -7.03
CA GLU A 75 2.29 11.58 -7.12
C GLU A 75 2.50 12.20 -5.73
N THR A 76 1.50 12.14 -4.87
CA THR A 76 1.46 12.87 -3.60
C THR A 76 1.48 11.98 -2.37
N GLY A 77 1.19 10.68 -2.53
CA GLY A 77 1.17 9.68 -1.47
C GLY A 77 2.36 8.73 -1.53
N ILE A 78 2.13 7.52 -1.06
CA ILE A 78 3.15 6.47 -1.00
C ILE A 78 2.95 5.37 -2.06
N GLY A 79 2.10 5.60 -3.07
CA GLY A 79 1.77 4.60 -4.09
C GLY A 79 2.95 4.13 -4.94
N SER A 80 4.01 4.96 -5.06
CA SER A 80 5.24 4.61 -5.78
C SER A 80 6.36 4.06 -4.90
N TRP A 81 6.11 3.84 -3.60
CA TRP A 81 7.10 3.34 -2.66
C TRP A 81 7.27 1.83 -2.78
N SER A 82 8.49 1.35 -2.56
CA SER A 82 8.75 -0.08 -2.33
C SER A 82 8.45 -0.45 -0.87
N ASP A 83 8.39 -1.75 -0.59
CA ASP A 83 8.25 -2.25 0.79
C ASP A 83 9.44 -1.79 1.66
N GLU A 84 10.66 -1.73 1.09
CA GLU A 84 11.86 -1.26 1.76
C GLU A 84 11.80 0.24 2.09
N ASP A 85 11.25 1.07 1.20
CA ASP A 85 11.02 2.50 1.46
C ASP A 85 10.07 2.67 2.64
N PHE A 86 8.99 1.90 2.67
CA PHE A 86 7.99 1.93 3.74
C PHE A 86 8.60 1.48 5.08
N VAL A 87 9.32 0.37 5.10
CA VAL A 87 10.02 -0.13 6.30
C VAL A 87 11.05 0.88 6.80
N SER A 88 11.84 1.48 5.91
CA SER A 88 12.82 2.52 6.24
C SER A 88 12.17 3.74 6.89
N ALA A 89 11.03 4.17 6.36
CA ALA A 89 10.29 5.30 6.93
C ALA A 89 9.82 5.04 8.35
N LEU A 90 9.27 3.85 8.62
CA LEU A 90 8.74 3.49 9.94
C LEU A 90 9.83 3.13 10.97
N HIS A 91 10.90 2.44 10.57
CA HIS A 91 11.93 1.97 11.49
C HIS A 91 13.06 2.96 11.70
N SER A 92 13.41 3.73 10.67
CA SER A 92 14.59 4.60 10.66
C SER A 92 14.22 6.07 10.51
N GLY A 93 12.96 6.38 10.26
CA GLY A 93 12.52 7.75 10.01
C GLY A 93 13.10 8.35 8.73
N VAL A 94 13.41 7.53 7.72
CA VAL A 94 14.02 7.97 6.47
C VAL A 94 13.05 7.74 5.32
N GLY A 95 12.67 8.82 4.64
CA GLY A 95 11.78 8.77 3.48
C GLY A 95 12.47 8.23 2.23
N LYS A 96 11.68 7.92 1.20
CA LYS A 96 12.14 7.44 -0.11
C LYS A 96 13.19 8.37 -0.77
N ASP A 97 13.11 9.67 -0.50
CA ASP A 97 14.05 10.68 -0.98
C ASP A 97 15.32 10.80 -0.12
N GLY A 98 15.51 9.93 0.86
CA GLY A 98 16.66 9.92 1.79
C GLY A 98 16.60 10.99 2.89
N LYS A 99 15.51 11.76 2.98
CA LYS A 99 15.36 12.76 4.03
C LYS A 99 14.88 12.13 5.33
N HIS A 100 15.39 12.65 6.45
CA HIS A 100 14.92 12.27 7.76
C HIS A 100 13.61 12.96 8.11
N TYR A 101 12.67 12.19 8.63
CA TYR A 101 11.45 12.73 9.20
C TYR A 101 11.68 13.27 10.61
N TYR A 102 10.84 14.21 11.00
CA TYR A 102 10.79 14.63 12.40
C TYR A 102 10.23 13.48 13.26
N PRO A 103 10.89 13.12 14.37
CA PRO A 103 10.43 12.01 15.22
C PRO A 103 9.17 12.44 15.99
N ALA A 104 8.01 12.13 15.43
CA ALA A 104 6.70 12.44 16.01
C ALA A 104 6.01 11.21 16.63
N PHE A 105 6.61 10.03 16.50
CA PHE A 105 6.10 8.75 17.00
C PHE A 105 7.24 7.85 17.49
#